data_cbc88f5fd9c3c11bcccfadd54c86728a
#
_entry.id   cbc88f5fd9c3c11bcccfadd54c86728a
#
_cell.length_a   1.000
_cell.length_b   1.000
_cell.length_c   1.000
_cell.angle_alpha   90.00
_cell.angle_beta   90.00
_cell.angle_gamma   90.00
#
_symmetry.space_group_name_H-M   'P 1'
#
loop_
_entity.id
_entity.type
_entity.pdbx_description
1 polymer ?
#
loop_
_entity_poly.entity_id
_entity_poly.type
_entity_poly.pdbx_seq_one_letter_code
_entity_poly.pdbx_strand_id
1 'polypeptide(L)'
;MNWREFLFSFQGRLSRRSYWLFVLLTLPFLAIAMLIDRGSGNAPLEGPGALLALLLLWPSLAVQVKRWHDRDKSGWWVLINFIPIIGDLWSLVENGFLRGTAGSNRFGPDLLAPGPADASA
;
A
#
# COMPACT_ATOMS: atom_id res chain seq x y z
N MET A 1 5.24 11.69 10.05
CA MET A 1 4.63 11.17 8.81
C MET A 1 3.51 12.07 8.37
N ASN A 2 3.50 12.46 7.11
CA ASN A 2 2.41 13.25 6.55
C ASN A 2 1.32 12.29 6.06
N TRP A 3 0.19 12.28 6.75
CA TRP A 3 -0.92 11.37 6.43
C TRP A 3 -1.50 11.59 5.04
N ARG A 4 -1.50 12.83 4.57
CA ARG A 4 -2.00 13.16 3.23
C ARG A 4 -1.12 12.51 2.16
N GLU A 5 0.19 12.63 2.29
CA GLU A 5 1.11 11.98 1.36
C GLU A 5 1.06 10.46 1.49
N PHE A 6 0.98 9.96 2.72
CA PHE A 6 0.91 8.53 2.99
C PHE A 6 -0.27 7.88 2.28
N LEU A 7 -1.45 8.48 2.40
CA LEU A 7 -2.69 7.86 1.93
C LEU A 7 -3.09 8.26 0.51
N PHE A 8 -2.64 9.41 0.01
CA PHE A 8 -3.18 9.94 -1.23
C PHE A 8 -2.14 10.24 -2.30
N SER A 9 -0.88 10.40 -1.96
CA SER A 9 0.16 10.64 -2.94
C SER A 9 0.64 9.34 -3.59
N PHE A 10 0.84 9.38 -4.91
CA PHE A 10 1.44 8.29 -5.67
C PHE A 10 2.92 8.52 -5.94
N GLN A 11 3.48 9.58 -5.39
CA GLN A 11 4.88 9.94 -5.60
C GLN A 11 5.73 9.52 -4.42
N GLY A 12 7.00 9.21 -4.70
CA GLY A 12 7.94 8.86 -3.66
C GLY A 12 8.01 7.36 -3.39
N ARG A 13 8.63 7.03 -2.26
CA ARG A 13 8.86 5.65 -1.83
C ARG A 13 8.16 5.41 -0.50
N LEU A 14 7.90 4.15 -0.19
CA LEU A 14 7.30 3.74 1.08
C LEU A 14 8.03 2.53 1.63
N SER A 15 8.35 2.54 2.93
CA SER A 15 9.03 1.42 3.58
C SER A 15 8.07 0.25 3.84
N ARG A 16 8.64 -0.95 4.06
CA ARG A 16 7.85 -2.13 4.44
C ARG A 16 7.05 -1.88 5.71
N ARG A 17 7.65 -1.21 6.69
CA ARG A 17 7.00 -0.91 7.96
C ARG A 17 5.73 -0.08 7.75
N SER A 18 5.79 0.94 6.91
CA SER A 18 4.63 1.77 6.59
C SER A 18 3.57 1.01 5.82
N TYR A 19 3.98 0.12 4.93
CA TYR A 19 3.07 -0.77 4.22
C TYR A 19 2.26 -1.63 5.18
N TRP A 20 2.92 -2.30 6.11
CA TRP A 20 2.22 -3.13 7.09
C TRP A 20 1.37 -2.33 8.06
N LEU A 21 1.80 -1.11 8.41
CA LEU A 21 0.98 -0.20 9.20
C LEU A 21 -0.34 0.10 8.47
N PHE A 22 -0.26 0.38 7.17
CA PHE A 22 -1.45 0.60 6.36
C PHE A 22 -2.36 -0.64 6.34
N VAL A 23 -1.79 -1.83 6.14
CA VAL A 23 -2.56 -3.07 6.17
C VAL A 23 -3.30 -3.22 7.49
N LEU A 24 -2.59 -3.02 8.61
CA LEU A 24 -3.22 -3.13 9.94
C LEU A 24 -4.33 -2.09 10.13
N LEU A 25 -4.15 -0.87 9.62
CA LEU A 25 -5.15 0.18 9.75
C LEU A 25 -6.38 -0.08 8.87
N THR A 26 -6.22 -0.78 7.76
CA THR A 26 -7.34 -1.08 6.87
C THR A 26 -8.19 -2.27 7.33
N LEU A 27 -7.62 -3.20 8.08
CA LEU A 27 -8.36 -4.40 8.50
C LEU A 27 -9.64 -4.08 9.29
N PRO A 28 -9.65 -3.16 10.28
CA PRO A 28 -10.88 -2.80 10.99
C PRO A 28 -11.94 -2.21 10.06
N PHE A 29 -11.53 -1.39 9.09
CA PHE A 29 -12.48 -0.79 8.15
C PHE A 29 -13.13 -1.84 7.25
N LEU A 30 -12.35 -2.82 6.78
CA LEU A 30 -12.91 -3.92 6.00
C LEU A 30 -13.82 -4.81 6.83
N ALA A 31 -13.45 -5.06 8.09
CA ALA A 31 -14.30 -5.82 9.01
C ALA A 31 -15.64 -5.12 9.23
N ILE A 32 -15.62 -3.80 9.44
CA ILE A 32 -16.83 -3.01 9.58
C ILE A 32 -17.68 -3.07 8.32
N ALA A 33 -17.05 -2.96 7.15
CA ALA A 33 -17.74 -3.05 5.87
C ALA A 33 -18.46 -4.39 5.72
N MET A 34 -17.81 -5.48 6.08
CA MET A 34 -18.40 -6.82 6.03
C MET A 34 -19.55 -6.99 7.03
N LEU A 35 -19.41 -6.42 8.21
CA LEU A 35 -20.47 -6.45 9.24
C LEU A 35 -21.69 -5.64 8.81
N ILE A 36 -21.49 -4.50 8.16
CA ILE A 36 -22.57 -3.69 7.60
C ILE A 36 -23.33 -4.50 6.55
N ASP A 37 -22.63 -5.17 5.66
CA ASP A 37 -23.24 -5.99 4.63
C ASP A 37 -24.03 -7.15 5.25
N ARG A 38 -23.44 -7.85 6.20
CA ARG A 38 -24.11 -8.94 6.91
C ARG A 38 -25.40 -8.46 7.60
N GLY A 39 -25.33 -7.32 8.29
CA GLY A 39 -26.50 -6.74 8.95
C GLY A 39 -27.57 -6.27 7.97
N SER A 40 -27.21 -5.99 6.73
CA SER A 40 -28.12 -5.59 5.66
C SER A 40 -28.59 -6.77 4.80
N GLY A 41 -28.21 -7.99 5.14
CA GLY A 41 -28.59 -9.19 4.41
C GLY A 41 -27.77 -9.44 3.15
N ASN A 42 -26.61 -8.85 3.00
CA ASN A 42 -25.75 -8.99 1.83
C ASN A 42 -24.53 -9.86 2.11
N ALA A 43 -23.98 -10.44 1.06
CA ALA A 43 -22.68 -11.09 1.13
C ALA A 43 -21.57 -10.04 1.33
N PRO A 44 -20.39 -10.45 1.84
CA PRO A 44 -19.31 -9.50 2.10
C PRO A 44 -18.94 -8.69 0.86
N LEU A 45 -18.93 -7.36 1.01
CA LEU A 45 -18.59 -6.36 -0.01
C LEU A 45 -19.50 -6.37 -1.24
N GLU A 46 -20.73 -6.89 -1.07
CA GLU A 46 -21.75 -6.87 -2.12
C GLU A 46 -22.90 -5.90 -1.83
N GLY A 47 -22.88 -5.27 -0.64
CA GLY A 47 -23.91 -4.30 -0.23
C GLY A 47 -23.30 -2.95 0.09
N PRO A 48 -23.88 -2.21 1.08
CA PRO A 48 -23.36 -0.89 1.46
C PRO A 48 -21.90 -0.88 1.85
N GLY A 49 -21.37 -1.98 2.38
CA GLY A 49 -19.95 -2.11 2.71
C GLY A 49 -19.03 -1.98 1.52
N ALA A 50 -19.52 -2.25 0.30
CA ALA A 50 -18.73 -2.04 -0.91
C ALA A 50 -18.35 -0.58 -1.10
N LEU A 51 -19.19 0.37 -0.66
CA LEU A 51 -18.88 1.79 -0.73
C LEU A 51 -17.67 2.14 0.15
N LEU A 52 -17.63 1.56 1.35
CA LEU A 52 -16.49 1.77 2.25
C LEU A 52 -15.22 1.17 1.66
N ALA A 53 -15.31 -0.02 1.07
CA ALA A 53 -14.17 -0.64 0.38
C ALA A 53 -13.68 0.21 -0.79
N LEU A 54 -14.60 0.82 -1.55
CA LEU A 54 -14.23 1.71 -2.66
C LEU A 54 -13.49 2.96 -2.16
N LEU A 55 -13.87 3.48 -0.99
CA LEU A 55 -13.15 4.61 -0.41
C LEU A 55 -11.71 4.26 -0.04
N LEU A 56 -11.43 2.99 0.24
CA LEU A 56 -10.08 2.52 0.54
C LEU A 56 -9.26 2.25 -0.72
N LEU A 57 -9.87 2.24 -1.90
CA LEU A 57 -9.18 1.90 -3.14
C LEU A 57 -8.05 2.87 -3.45
N TRP A 58 -8.30 4.18 -3.37
CA TRP A 58 -7.27 5.18 -3.63
C TRP A 58 -6.09 5.08 -2.68
N PRO A 59 -6.28 5.05 -1.35
CA PRO A 59 -5.18 4.84 -0.43
C PRO A 59 -4.43 3.54 -0.67
N SER A 60 -5.14 2.46 -0.98
CA SER A 60 -4.52 1.16 -1.26
C SER A 60 -3.61 1.23 -2.48
N LEU A 61 -4.08 1.88 -3.55
CA LEU A 61 -3.26 2.08 -4.75
C LEU A 61 -2.06 2.98 -4.46
N ALA A 62 -2.26 4.05 -3.70
CA ALA A 62 -1.18 4.97 -3.34
C ALA A 62 -0.08 4.26 -2.56
N VAL A 63 -0.44 3.47 -1.58
CA VAL A 63 0.52 2.70 -0.77
C VAL A 63 1.25 1.67 -1.64
N GLN A 64 0.53 0.92 -2.47
CA GLN A 64 1.14 -0.08 -3.33
C GLN A 64 2.09 0.55 -4.36
N VAL A 65 1.67 1.62 -5.01
CA VAL A 65 2.52 2.31 -5.98
C VAL A 65 3.82 2.78 -5.34
N LYS A 66 3.75 3.37 -4.15
CA LYS A 66 4.95 3.82 -3.44
C LYS A 66 5.83 2.65 -2.99
N ARG A 67 5.25 1.49 -2.70
CA ARG A 67 6.03 0.30 -2.39
C ARG A 67 6.77 -0.22 -3.61
N TRP A 68 6.12 -0.23 -4.79
CA TRP A 68 6.81 -0.56 -6.03
C TRP A 68 7.93 0.43 -6.33
N HIS A 69 7.70 1.73 -6.05
CA HIS A 69 8.73 2.75 -6.17
C HIS A 69 9.93 2.48 -5.26
N ASP A 70 9.68 2.00 -4.04
CA ASP A 70 10.74 1.65 -3.10
C ASP A 70 11.63 0.53 -3.65
N ARG A 71 11.04 -0.35 -4.47
CA ARG A 71 11.76 -1.40 -5.19
C ARG A 71 12.33 -0.95 -6.54
N ASP A 72 12.33 0.35 -6.81
CA ASP A 72 12.72 0.97 -8.09
C ASP A 72 11.91 0.44 -9.27
N LYS A 73 10.64 0.17 -9.06
CA LYS A 73 9.71 -0.28 -10.09
C LYS A 73 8.61 0.74 -10.29
N SER A 74 8.17 0.90 -11.54
CA SER A 74 7.07 1.80 -11.90
C SER A 74 5.79 1.43 -11.15
N GLY A 75 4.95 2.41 -10.88
CA GLY A 75 3.63 2.19 -10.27
C GLY A 75 2.71 1.30 -11.09
N TRP A 76 2.97 1.15 -12.40
CA TRP A 76 2.22 0.24 -13.25
C TRP A 76 2.34 -1.22 -12.83
N TRP A 77 3.34 -1.57 -12.03
CA TRP A 77 3.45 -2.91 -11.46
C TRP A 77 2.25 -3.29 -10.59
N VAL A 78 1.47 -2.31 -10.13
CA VAL A 78 0.24 -2.60 -9.38
C VAL A 78 -0.75 -3.42 -10.20
N LEU A 79 -0.67 -3.37 -11.52
CA LEU A 79 -1.53 -4.15 -12.43
C LEU A 79 -1.30 -5.66 -12.30
N ILE A 80 -0.21 -6.10 -11.68
CA ILE A 80 0.03 -7.53 -11.43
C ILE A 80 -1.07 -8.12 -10.55
N ASN A 81 -1.75 -7.30 -9.75
CA ASN A 81 -2.85 -7.76 -8.89
C ASN A 81 -4.04 -8.28 -9.71
N PHE A 82 -4.13 -7.96 -11.00
CA PHE A 82 -5.16 -8.50 -11.87
C PHE A 82 -4.90 -9.93 -12.34
N ILE A 83 -3.71 -10.47 -12.07
CA ILE A 83 -3.42 -11.87 -12.29
C ILE A 83 -3.84 -12.62 -11.02
N PRO A 84 -4.94 -13.41 -11.06
CA PRO A 84 -5.45 -14.05 -9.85
C PRO A 84 -4.41 -14.96 -9.19
N ILE A 85 -4.34 -14.91 -7.87
CA ILE A 85 -3.47 -15.70 -7.00
C ILE A 85 -1.99 -15.39 -7.22
N ILE A 86 -1.45 -15.63 -8.42
CA ILE A 86 -0.02 -15.41 -8.72
C ILE A 86 0.36 -13.95 -8.54
N GLY A 87 -0.44 -13.03 -9.07
CA GLY A 87 -0.18 -11.60 -8.95
C GLY A 87 -0.30 -11.12 -7.51
N ASP A 88 -1.31 -11.60 -6.79
CA ASP A 88 -1.52 -11.24 -5.39
C ASP A 88 -0.36 -11.70 -4.52
N LEU A 89 0.10 -12.94 -4.70
CA LEU A 89 1.24 -13.48 -3.97
C LEU A 89 2.52 -12.74 -4.31
N TRP A 90 2.75 -12.46 -5.59
CA TRP A 90 3.91 -11.70 -6.04
C TRP A 90 3.93 -10.31 -5.40
N SER A 91 2.81 -9.60 -5.48
CA SER A 91 2.67 -8.27 -4.90
C SER A 91 2.93 -8.29 -3.39
N LEU A 92 2.37 -9.27 -2.68
CA LEU A 92 2.56 -9.41 -1.25
C LEU A 92 4.03 -9.61 -0.89
N VAL A 93 4.73 -10.50 -1.59
CA VAL A 93 6.15 -10.77 -1.33
C VAL A 93 7.00 -9.53 -1.63
N GLU A 94 6.82 -8.93 -2.81
CA GLU A 94 7.61 -7.76 -3.20
C GLU A 94 7.37 -6.57 -2.28
N ASN A 95 6.11 -6.27 -1.99
CA ASN A 95 5.76 -5.07 -1.24
C ASN A 95 5.84 -5.25 0.27
N GLY A 96 5.55 -6.45 0.76
CA GLY A 96 5.47 -6.71 2.19
C GLY A 96 6.75 -7.21 2.81
N PHE A 97 7.54 -8.01 2.09
CA PHE A 97 8.68 -8.72 2.66
C PHE A 97 10.03 -8.30 2.12
N LEU A 98 10.12 -7.86 0.87
CA LEU A 98 11.40 -7.51 0.28
C LEU A 98 11.77 -6.05 0.60
N ARG A 99 13.04 -5.85 0.92
CA ARG A 99 13.57 -4.51 1.16
C ARG A 99 13.57 -3.72 -0.15
N GLY A 100 13.30 -2.41 -0.05
CA GLY A 100 13.45 -1.51 -1.17
C GLY A 100 14.89 -1.40 -1.65
N THR A 101 15.07 -0.70 -2.78
CA THR A 101 16.40 -0.46 -3.35
C THR A 101 17.32 0.19 -2.33
N ALA A 102 18.51 -0.36 -2.14
CA ALA A 102 19.54 0.26 -1.31
C ALA A 102 20.02 1.55 -2.00
N GLY A 103 20.11 2.62 -1.22
CA GLY A 103 20.46 3.94 -1.75
C GLY A 103 19.31 4.60 -2.50
N SER A 104 19.57 5.76 -3.09
CA SER A 104 18.59 6.51 -3.86
C SER A 104 18.22 5.77 -5.14
N ASN A 105 16.97 5.92 -5.56
CA ASN A 105 16.51 5.42 -6.85
C ASN A 105 15.71 6.51 -7.59
N ARG A 106 15.08 6.15 -8.70
CA ARG A 106 14.30 7.12 -9.49
C ARG A 106 13.22 7.85 -8.73
N PHE A 107 12.79 7.32 -7.59
CA PHE A 107 11.63 7.81 -6.84
C PHE A 107 12.00 8.48 -5.52
N GLY A 108 13.27 8.54 -5.17
CA GLY A 108 13.71 9.26 -4.00
C GLY A 108 14.85 8.61 -3.24
N PRO A 109 15.20 9.17 -2.08
CA PRO A 109 16.27 8.64 -1.25
C PRO A 109 15.87 7.33 -0.56
N ASP A 110 16.88 6.56 -0.13
CA ASP A 110 16.68 5.34 0.62
C ASP A 110 16.08 5.67 1.99
N LEU A 111 14.90 5.11 2.26
CA LEU A 111 14.18 5.37 3.52
C LEU A 111 14.81 4.70 4.73
N LEU A 112 15.64 3.67 4.52
CA LEU A 112 16.29 2.92 5.59
C LEU A 112 17.74 3.34 5.79
N ALA A 113 18.28 4.17 4.91
CA ALA A 113 19.61 4.73 5.07
C ALA A 113 19.58 5.88 6.09
N PRO A 114 20.76 6.27 6.65
CA PRO A 114 20.84 7.49 7.43
C PRO A 114 20.30 8.67 6.64
N GLY A 115 19.61 9.59 7.34
CA GLY A 115 19.04 10.76 6.70
C GLY A 115 20.10 11.66 6.08
N PRO A 116 19.70 12.67 5.28
CA PRO A 116 20.66 13.55 4.63
C PRO A 116 21.64 14.23 5.59
N ALA A 117 21.19 14.59 6.77
CA ALA A 117 22.06 15.20 7.78
C ALA A 117 23.11 14.20 8.26
N ASP A 118 22.74 12.94 8.46
CA ASP A 118 23.66 11.89 8.86
C ASP A 118 24.61 11.53 7.73
N ALA A 119 24.11 11.48 6.51
CA ALA A 119 24.93 11.15 5.35
C ALA A 119 25.95 12.23 5.03
N SER A 120 25.67 13.47 5.38
CA SER A 120 26.57 14.59 5.14
C SER A 120 27.51 14.87 6.31
N ALA A 121 27.34 14.14 7.38
CA ALA A 121 28.16 14.32 8.58
C ALA A 121 29.53 13.64 8.45
#